data_ee81c24c40040235ef0d65f393424a1a
#
_entry.id   ee81c24c40040235ef0d65f393424a1a
#
_cell.length_a   1.000
_cell.length_b   1.000
_cell.length_c   1.000
_cell.angle_alpha   90.00
_cell.angle_beta   90.00
_cell.angle_gamma   90.00
#
_symmetry.space_group_name_H-M   'P 1'
#
loop_
_entity.id
_entity.type
_entity.pdbx_description
1 polymer ?
#
loop_
_entity_poly.entity_id
_entity_poly.type
_entity_poly.pdbx_seq_one_letter_code
_entity_poly.pdbx_strand_id
1 'polypeptide(L)'
;MQELETVLRGGTVVTASDQYRADVGIAGGRIVAIAESLRGAREVDAGGLLVMPGGVDSHVHVEQPGADGSMTADDFETGTRAAACGGTTTIIPFAVQEKGKGLRASVDAYRRRGEGRAWIDFAIHLIVSDPSDSVVGQELPALIRDGYTSFKVYMTYDDLKLDDRQLLDVLALARREGAMTMVHAENSDCIAWITDRLAAKGRTAPRFHATSRPMPVEREATHRA
;
A
#
# COMPACT_ATOMS: atom_id res chain seq x y z
N MET A 1 -10.32 -32.50 21.09
CA MET A 1 -9.59 -32.02 19.89
C MET A 1 -10.53 -31.11 19.15
N GLN A 2 -10.06 -29.97 18.71
CA GLN A 2 -10.87 -29.03 17.90
C GLN A 2 -11.13 -29.71 16.54
N GLU A 3 -12.39 -29.75 16.11
CA GLU A 3 -12.75 -30.29 14.81
C GLU A 3 -12.23 -29.36 13.70
N LEU A 4 -11.56 -29.93 12.70
CA LEU A 4 -11.02 -29.17 11.58
C LEU A 4 -12.14 -28.94 10.55
N GLU A 5 -12.44 -27.67 10.27
CA GLU A 5 -13.47 -27.28 9.28
C GLU A 5 -13.00 -27.57 7.85
N THR A 6 -11.74 -27.28 7.57
CA THR A 6 -11.13 -27.49 6.25
C THR A 6 -9.72 -28.06 6.41
N VAL A 7 -9.36 -29.00 5.54
CA VAL A 7 -8.01 -29.53 5.43
C VAL A 7 -7.54 -29.43 3.98
N LEU A 8 -6.39 -28.79 3.75
CA LEU A 8 -5.67 -28.83 2.49
C LEU A 8 -4.76 -30.06 2.52
N ARG A 9 -4.94 -31.03 1.62
CA ARG A 9 -4.27 -32.34 1.68
C ARG A 9 -3.18 -32.50 0.64
N GLY A 10 -2.06 -33.08 1.09
CA GLY A 10 -1.00 -33.57 0.21
C GLY A 10 -0.22 -32.50 -0.55
N GLY A 11 -0.38 -31.24 -0.20
CA GLY A 11 0.32 -30.13 -0.81
C GLY A 11 1.77 -30.02 -0.36
N THR A 12 2.55 -29.20 -1.08
CA THR A 12 3.87 -28.78 -0.65
C THR A 12 3.74 -27.43 0.03
N VAL A 13 3.86 -27.40 1.36
CA VAL A 13 3.82 -26.18 2.17
C VAL A 13 5.13 -25.42 1.96
N VAL A 14 5.04 -24.14 1.61
CA VAL A 14 6.18 -23.25 1.41
C VAL A 14 6.07 -22.10 2.41
N THR A 15 7.10 -21.94 3.22
CA THR A 15 7.26 -20.84 4.18
C THR A 15 8.43 -19.94 3.80
N ALA A 16 8.72 -18.94 4.60
CA ALA A 16 9.88 -18.07 4.37
C ALA A 16 11.24 -18.81 4.49
N SER A 17 11.28 -19.93 5.22
CA SER A 17 12.51 -20.67 5.53
C SER A 17 12.53 -22.11 5.01
N ASP A 18 11.35 -22.72 4.79
CA ASP A 18 11.25 -24.16 4.57
C ASP A 18 10.25 -24.50 3.46
N GLN A 19 10.45 -25.71 2.90
CA GLN A 19 9.53 -26.34 1.96
C GLN A 19 9.40 -27.82 2.30
N TYR A 20 8.16 -28.29 2.56
CA TYR A 20 7.90 -29.67 2.94
C TYR A 20 6.48 -30.12 2.57
N ARG A 21 6.26 -31.43 2.45
CA ARG A 21 4.91 -31.97 2.23
C ARG A 21 4.18 -32.13 3.56
N ALA A 22 2.97 -31.57 3.63
CA ALA A 22 2.08 -31.72 4.79
C ALA A 22 0.64 -31.39 4.41
N ASP A 23 -0.28 -31.81 5.27
CA ASP A 23 -1.65 -31.33 5.30
C ASP A 23 -1.76 -30.11 6.20
N VAL A 24 -2.63 -29.15 5.81
CA VAL A 24 -2.88 -27.92 6.57
C VAL A 24 -4.31 -27.92 7.07
N GLY A 25 -4.50 -27.94 8.39
CA GLY A 25 -5.80 -27.93 9.05
C GLY A 25 -6.23 -26.53 9.47
N ILE A 26 -7.47 -26.16 9.11
CA ILE A 26 -8.07 -24.85 9.33
C ILE A 26 -9.32 -25.01 10.20
N ALA A 27 -9.45 -24.18 11.23
CA ALA A 27 -10.63 -24.03 12.06
C ALA A 27 -10.78 -22.58 12.54
N GLY A 28 -11.99 -22.04 12.54
CA GLY A 28 -12.26 -20.65 12.94
C GLY A 28 -11.49 -19.62 12.11
N GLY A 29 -11.29 -19.88 10.80
CA GLY A 29 -10.54 -19.00 9.91
C GLY A 29 -9.03 -18.95 10.16
N ARG A 30 -8.47 -19.89 10.93
CA ARG A 30 -7.04 -19.94 11.28
C ARG A 30 -6.43 -21.28 10.95
N ILE A 31 -5.15 -21.29 10.59
CA ILE A 31 -4.35 -22.51 10.54
C ILE A 31 -4.10 -22.95 11.98
N VAL A 32 -4.60 -24.15 12.35
CA VAL A 32 -4.50 -24.69 13.72
C VAL A 32 -3.65 -25.96 13.78
N ALA A 33 -3.36 -26.58 12.64
CA ALA A 33 -2.51 -27.76 12.55
C ALA A 33 -1.78 -27.83 11.21
N ILE A 34 -0.54 -28.32 11.25
CA ILE A 34 0.22 -28.76 10.07
C ILE A 34 0.81 -30.11 10.45
N ALA A 35 0.49 -31.19 9.69
CA ALA A 35 0.92 -32.56 9.98
C ALA A 35 0.99 -33.38 8.71
N GLU A 36 1.58 -34.59 8.80
CA GLU A 36 1.67 -35.53 7.67
C GLU A 36 0.31 -35.98 7.15
N SER A 37 -0.68 -36.10 8.04
CA SER A 37 -2.05 -36.50 7.69
C SER A 37 -3.05 -35.88 8.66
N LEU A 38 -4.04 -35.20 8.12
CA LEU A 38 -5.14 -34.60 8.86
C LEU A 38 -6.48 -35.03 8.25
N ARG A 39 -7.55 -34.93 9.03
CA ARG A 39 -8.93 -35.09 8.58
C ARG A 39 -9.78 -33.92 9.04
N GLY A 40 -10.70 -33.47 8.20
CA GLY A 40 -11.61 -32.37 8.48
C GLY A 40 -12.96 -32.56 7.80
N ALA A 41 -13.91 -31.71 8.14
CA ALA A 41 -15.25 -31.76 7.57
C ALA A 41 -15.24 -31.54 6.05
N ARG A 42 -14.36 -30.63 5.57
CA ARG A 42 -14.09 -30.39 4.14
C ARG A 42 -12.62 -30.72 3.85
N GLU A 43 -12.37 -31.49 2.84
CA GLU A 43 -11.02 -31.77 2.36
C GLU A 43 -10.82 -31.20 0.96
N VAL A 44 -9.70 -30.50 0.75
CA VAL A 44 -9.27 -29.93 -0.54
C VAL A 44 -8.00 -30.61 -0.95
N ASP A 45 -8.01 -31.29 -2.09
CA ASP A 45 -6.82 -31.94 -2.64
C ASP A 45 -5.85 -30.85 -3.16
N ALA A 46 -4.67 -30.78 -2.55
CA ALA A 46 -3.57 -29.93 -2.95
C ALA A 46 -2.38 -30.75 -3.50
N GLY A 47 -2.61 -32.01 -3.87
CA GLY A 47 -1.58 -32.90 -4.41
C GLY A 47 -0.90 -32.32 -5.63
N GLY A 48 0.44 -32.14 -5.59
CA GLY A 48 1.23 -31.54 -6.66
C GLY A 48 1.19 -30.01 -6.70
N LEU A 49 0.46 -29.35 -5.78
CA LEU A 49 0.37 -27.90 -5.68
C LEU A 49 1.26 -27.36 -4.57
N LEU A 50 1.64 -26.08 -4.68
CA LEU A 50 2.28 -25.33 -3.61
C LEU A 50 1.19 -24.70 -2.73
N VAL A 51 1.33 -24.86 -1.41
CA VAL A 51 0.49 -24.21 -0.41
C VAL A 51 1.32 -23.09 0.22
N MET A 52 0.98 -21.85 -0.08
CA MET A 52 1.71 -20.66 0.32
C MET A 52 0.81 -19.71 1.11
N PRO A 53 1.37 -18.83 1.95
CA PRO A 53 0.62 -17.68 2.46
C PRO A 53 0.02 -16.87 1.31
N GLY A 54 -1.15 -16.27 1.53
CA GLY A 54 -1.72 -15.34 0.56
C GLY A 54 -0.81 -14.13 0.32
N GLY A 55 -0.83 -13.60 -0.89
CA GLY A 55 -0.05 -12.43 -1.26
C GLY A 55 -0.46 -11.19 -0.45
N VAL A 56 0.53 -10.35 -0.12
CA VAL A 56 0.32 -9.01 0.44
C VAL A 56 0.75 -7.99 -0.59
N ASP A 57 -0.19 -7.22 -1.12
CA ASP A 57 0.11 -6.08 -1.98
C ASP A 57 0.27 -4.82 -1.12
N SER A 58 1.52 -4.46 -0.88
CA SER A 58 1.88 -3.33 -0.02
C SER A 58 1.91 -1.98 -0.73
N HIS A 59 1.51 -1.90 -2.01
CA HIS A 59 1.52 -0.64 -2.75
C HIS A 59 0.47 -0.64 -3.87
N VAL A 60 -0.77 -0.35 -3.53
CA VAL A 60 -1.89 -0.36 -4.47
C VAL A 60 -2.71 0.92 -4.36
N HIS A 61 -3.29 1.36 -5.48
CA HIS A 61 -4.19 2.50 -5.55
C HIS A 61 -5.59 2.04 -5.94
N VAL A 62 -6.54 2.11 -5.01
CA VAL A 62 -7.92 1.66 -5.15
C VAL A 62 -8.86 2.78 -4.74
N GLU A 63 -9.91 3.03 -5.53
CA GLU A 63 -10.95 4.03 -5.29
C GLU A 63 -10.37 5.41 -4.91
N GLN A 64 -9.35 5.84 -5.64
CA GLN A 64 -8.70 7.12 -5.42
C GLN A 64 -9.05 8.13 -6.52
N PRO A 65 -9.33 9.41 -6.15
CA PRO A 65 -9.51 10.46 -7.13
C PRO A 65 -8.15 10.82 -7.77
N GLY A 66 -8.15 10.99 -9.09
CA GLY A 66 -7.09 11.62 -9.83
C GLY A 66 -7.14 13.16 -9.71
N ALA A 67 -6.03 13.83 -10.02
CA ALA A 67 -5.96 15.30 -10.01
C ALA A 67 -6.93 15.97 -11.00
N ASP A 68 -7.35 15.26 -12.03
CA ASP A 68 -8.32 15.68 -13.05
C ASP A 68 -9.78 15.40 -12.66
N GLY A 69 -10.04 14.91 -11.44
CA GLY A 69 -11.36 14.52 -10.95
C GLY A 69 -11.82 13.13 -11.43
N SER A 70 -11.01 12.40 -12.18
CA SER A 70 -11.27 10.99 -12.49
C SER A 70 -11.14 10.13 -11.22
N MET A 71 -11.67 8.91 -11.29
CA MET A 71 -11.45 7.88 -10.27
C MET A 71 -10.63 6.75 -10.86
N THR A 72 -9.86 6.06 -10.02
CA THR A 72 -9.23 4.79 -10.43
C THR A 72 -10.31 3.83 -10.94
N ALA A 73 -9.95 2.99 -11.92
CA ALA A 73 -10.90 2.06 -12.55
C ALA A 73 -11.49 1.05 -11.56
N ASP A 74 -10.69 0.63 -10.59
CA ASP A 74 -11.11 -0.28 -9.52
C ASP A 74 -11.53 0.48 -8.27
N ASP A 75 -12.65 0.07 -7.69
CA ASP A 75 -13.08 0.37 -6.34
C ASP A 75 -12.67 -0.74 -5.36
N PHE A 76 -13.02 -0.60 -4.06
CA PHE A 76 -12.70 -1.62 -3.06
C PHE A 76 -13.34 -2.98 -3.37
N GLU A 77 -14.55 -3.02 -3.95
CA GLU A 77 -15.20 -4.27 -4.28
C GLU A 77 -14.51 -4.98 -5.46
N THR A 78 -14.36 -4.29 -6.59
CA THR A 78 -13.82 -4.89 -7.82
C THR A 78 -12.34 -5.20 -7.70
N GLY A 79 -11.55 -4.27 -7.15
CA GLY A 79 -10.11 -4.44 -6.98
C GLY A 79 -9.75 -5.55 -5.99
N THR A 80 -10.43 -5.61 -4.84
CA THR A 80 -10.14 -6.65 -3.85
C THR A 80 -10.65 -8.04 -4.27
N ARG A 81 -11.75 -8.10 -5.03
CA ARG A 81 -12.20 -9.35 -5.64
C ARG A 81 -11.20 -9.88 -6.67
N ALA A 82 -10.69 -9.00 -7.53
CA ALA A 82 -9.65 -9.37 -8.50
C ALA A 82 -8.37 -9.83 -7.78
N ALA A 83 -7.95 -9.14 -6.73
CA ALA A 83 -6.82 -9.50 -5.89
C ALA A 83 -7.00 -10.91 -5.28
N ALA A 84 -8.17 -11.20 -4.69
CA ALA A 84 -8.51 -12.52 -4.15
C ALA A 84 -8.41 -13.63 -5.20
N CYS A 85 -8.94 -13.40 -6.41
CA CYS A 85 -8.83 -14.34 -7.51
C CYS A 85 -7.38 -14.57 -7.97
N GLY A 86 -6.49 -13.59 -7.78
CA GLY A 86 -5.05 -13.69 -8.04
C GLY A 86 -4.23 -14.28 -6.90
N GLY A 87 -4.85 -14.60 -5.75
CA GLY A 87 -4.17 -15.14 -4.58
C GLY A 87 -3.60 -14.09 -3.62
N THR A 88 -3.91 -12.80 -3.82
CA THR A 88 -3.62 -11.73 -2.86
C THR A 88 -4.73 -11.71 -1.81
N THR A 89 -4.35 -11.73 -0.54
CA THR A 89 -5.28 -11.79 0.59
C THR A 89 -5.26 -10.55 1.47
N THR A 90 -4.32 -9.65 1.21
CA THR A 90 -4.21 -8.37 1.93
C THR A 90 -3.70 -7.30 0.99
N ILE A 91 -4.30 -6.12 1.04
CA ILE A 91 -3.82 -4.94 0.32
C ILE A 91 -3.54 -3.80 1.29
N ILE A 92 -2.60 -2.90 0.93
CA ILE A 92 -2.31 -1.70 1.71
C ILE A 92 -2.39 -0.47 0.79
N PRO A 93 -3.60 0.05 0.52
CA PRO A 93 -3.78 1.25 -0.28
C PRO A 93 -3.48 2.52 0.52
N PHE A 94 -3.59 3.66 -0.14
CA PHE A 94 -3.18 4.97 0.36
C PHE A 94 -4.39 5.88 0.62
N ALA A 95 -4.53 6.36 1.86
CA ALA A 95 -5.43 7.47 2.18
C ALA A 95 -4.71 8.80 1.90
N VAL A 96 -5.26 9.61 1.02
CA VAL A 96 -4.68 10.91 0.62
C VAL A 96 -5.20 12.00 1.53
N GLN A 97 -4.30 12.73 2.19
CA GLN A 97 -4.66 13.94 2.91
C GLN A 97 -5.06 15.03 1.91
N GLU A 98 -6.19 15.68 2.13
CA GLU A 98 -6.55 16.90 1.43
C GLU A 98 -5.91 18.10 2.14
N LYS A 99 -5.21 18.97 1.40
CA LYS A 99 -4.59 20.19 1.97
C LYS A 99 -5.64 21.04 2.70
N GLY A 100 -5.27 21.53 3.88
CA GLY A 100 -6.16 22.29 4.75
C GLY A 100 -7.14 21.45 5.58
N LYS A 101 -7.12 20.11 5.42
CA LYS A 101 -7.93 19.19 6.25
C LYS A 101 -7.06 18.35 7.16
N GLY A 102 -7.64 17.94 8.30
CA GLY A 102 -7.00 17.00 9.20
C GLY A 102 -6.77 15.64 8.55
N LEU A 103 -5.62 15.05 8.83
CA LEU A 103 -5.23 13.75 8.28
C LEU A 103 -6.18 12.63 8.74
N ARG A 104 -6.62 12.67 10.01
CA ARG A 104 -7.57 11.68 10.57
C ARG A 104 -8.86 11.63 9.77
N ALA A 105 -9.43 12.78 9.42
CA ALA A 105 -10.66 12.84 8.66
C ALA A 105 -10.53 12.15 7.29
N SER A 106 -9.36 12.33 6.63
CA SER A 106 -9.05 11.68 5.34
C SER A 106 -8.94 10.15 5.50
N VAL A 107 -8.26 9.70 6.56
CA VAL A 107 -8.12 8.27 6.87
C VAL A 107 -9.48 7.62 7.14
N ASP A 108 -10.30 8.24 8.00
CA ASP A 108 -11.61 7.71 8.35
C ASP A 108 -12.55 7.68 7.14
N ALA A 109 -12.49 8.70 6.29
CA ALA A 109 -13.28 8.75 5.06
C ALA A 109 -12.86 7.64 4.07
N TYR A 110 -11.56 7.41 3.91
CA TYR A 110 -11.05 6.38 3.02
C TYR A 110 -11.34 4.97 3.55
N ARG A 111 -11.17 4.74 4.85
CA ARG A 111 -11.48 3.48 5.51
C ARG A 111 -12.94 3.05 5.30
N ARG A 112 -13.87 4.00 5.44
CA ARG A 112 -15.31 3.73 5.19
C ARG A 112 -15.62 3.27 3.78
N ARG A 113 -14.78 3.58 2.78
CA ARG A 113 -14.97 3.08 1.40
C ARG A 113 -14.74 1.57 1.31
N GLY A 114 -13.79 1.03 2.09
CA GLY A 114 -13.48 -0.40 2.10
C GLY A 114 -14.33 -1.23 3.06
N GLU A 115 -14.83 -0.62 4.15
CA GLU A 115 -15.60 -1.33 5.16
C GLU A 115 -16.88 -1.95 4.60
N GLY A 116 -17.02 -3.27 4.75
CA GLY A 116 -18.18 -4.04 4.24
C GLY A 116 -18.21 -4.26 2.73
N ARG A 117 -17.20 -3.76 1.98
CA ARG A 117 -17.09 -3.91 0.52
C ARG A 117 -15.86 -4.70 0.09
N ALA A 118 -14.78 -4.61 0.86
CA ALA A 118 -13.56 -5.35 0.57
C ALA A 118 -13.76 -6.86 0.77
N TRP A 119 -13.28 -7.66 -0.18
CA TRP A 119 -13.32 -9.14 -0.17
C TRP A 119 -12.14 -9.76 0.59
N ILE A 120 -11.09 -8.98 0.82
CA ILE A 120 -9.87 -9.39 1.51
C ILE A 120 -9.53 -8.35 2.58
N ASP A 121 -8.57 -8.67 3.42
CA ASP A 121 -8.10 -7.74 4.43
C ASP A 121 -7.43 -6.52 3.80
N PHE A 122 -7.55 -5.36 4.45
CA PHE A 122 -6.81 -4.18 4.06
C PHE A 122 -6.30 -3.38 5.27
N ALA A 123 -5.11 -2.85 5.14
CA ALA A 123 -4.55 -1.79 5.96
C ALA A 123 -4.47 -0.51 5.15
N ILE A 124 -3.93 0.58 5.69
CA ILE A 124 -3.88 1.86 4.99
C ILE A 124 -2.54 2.54 5.26
N HIS A 125 -1.86 2.94 4.18
CA HIS A 125 -0.78 3.91 4.23
C HIS A 125 -1.34 5.34 4.22
N LEU A 126 -0.68 6.26 4.89
CA LEU A 126 -1.10 7.65 4.97
C LEU A 126 -0.28 8.51 4.00
N ILE A 127 -0.91 9.20 3.04
CA ILE A 127 -0.24 10.24 2.27
C ILE A 127 -0.33 11.55 3.05
N VAL A 128 0.82 12.08 3.44
CA VAL A 128 0.95 13.35 4.14
C VAL A 128 1.34 14.43 3.13
N SER A 129 0.41 15.32 2.82
CA SER A 129 0.60 16.40 1.85
C SER A 129 0.54 17.80 2.48
N ASP A 130 0.12 17.89 3.76
CA ASP A 130 0.02 19.12 4.53
C ASP A 130 0.39 18.85 6.00
N PRO A 131 1.70 18.76 6.31
CA PRO A 131 2.20 18.47 7.65
C PRO A 131 2.20 19.74 8.53
N SER A 132 1.01 20.29 8.79
CA SER A 132 0.84 21.39 9.74
C SER A 132 1.29 20.99 11.14
N ASP A 133 1.51 21.98 12.02
CA ASP A 133 1.89 21.75 13.42
C ASP A 133 0.90 20.82 14.14
N SER A 134 -0.39 20.93 13.85
CA SER A 134 -1.42 20.02 14.38
C SER A 134 -1.25 18.60 13.86
N VAL A 135 -1.00 18.43 12.56
CA VAL A 135 -0.82 17.11 11.93
C VAL A 135 0.42 16.43 12.50
N VAL A 136 1.57 17.12 12.51
CA VAL A 136 2.84 16.56 13.00
C VAL A 136 2.84 16.39 14.52
N GLY A 137 2.26 17.36 15.27
CA GLY A 137 2.31 17.37 16.73
C GLY A 137 1.25 16.49 17.39
N GLN A 138 0.11 16.23 16.75
CA GLN A 138 -1.04 15.59 17.37
C GLN A 138 -1.61 14.42 16.57
N GLU A 139 -1.97 14.64 15.30
CA GLU A 139 -2.71 13.65 14.52
C GLU A 139 -1.85 12.43 14.13
N LEU A 140 -0.66 12.65 13.57
CA LEU A 140 0.25 11.57 13.20
C LEU A 140 0.64 10.69 14.41
N PRO A 141 1.07 11.22 15.57
CA PRO A 141 1.34 10.39 16.74
C PRO A 141 0.11 9.59 17.21
N ALA A 142 -1.09 10.16 17.13
CA ALA A 142 -2.31 9.45 17.48
C ALA A 142 -2.63 8.33 16.47
N LEU A 143 -2.51 8.59 15.17
CA LEU A 143 -2.72 7.60 14.11
C LEU A 143 -1.70 6.45 14.19
N ILE A 144 -0.44 6.73 14.54
CA ILE A 144 0.57 5.67 14.77
C ILE A 144 0.14 4.76 15.92
N ARG A 145 -0.32 5.34 17.05
CA ARG A 145 -0.82 4.53 18.18
C ARG A 145 -2.05 3.70 17.82
N ASP A 146 -2.87 4.18 16.88
CA ASP A 146 -4.02 3.45 16.35
C ASP A 146 -3.63 2.36 15.31
N GLY A 147 -2.31 2.22 15.00
CA GLY A 147 -1.79 1.17 14.13
C GLY A 147 -1.47 1.62 12.69
N TYR A 148 -1.62 2.89 12.33
CA TYR A 148 -1.20 3.42 11.03
C TYR A 148 0.29 3.78 11.08
N THR A 149 1.16 2.80 10.89
CA THR A 149 2.61 2.93 11.14
C THR A 149 3.44 3.23 9.90
N SER A 150 2.81 3.62 8.80
CA SER A 150 3.52 3.91 7.55
C SER A 150 2.93 5.10 6.81
N PHE A 151 3.82 5.98 6.34
CA PHE A 151 3.49 7.22 5.65
C PHE A 151 4.09 7.24 4.25
N LYS A 152 3.44 7.98 3.34
CA LYS A 152 3.95 8.32 2.03
C LYS A 152 4.06 9.84 1.93
N VAL A 153 5.21 10.33 1.49
CA VAL A 153 5.46 11.74 1.19
C VAL A 153 5.99 11.89 -0.22
N TYR A 154 5.87 13.07 -0.79
CA TYR A 154 6.23 13.34 -2.15
C TYR A 154 7.18 14.54 -2.24
N MET A 155 8.18 14.46 -3.11
CA MET A 155 9.09 15.56 -3.46
C MET A 155 8.71 16.19 -4.80
N THR A 156 7.69 15.66 -5.48
CA THR A 156 7.11 16.20 -6.72
C THR A 156 5.58 16.11 -6.65
N TYR A 157 4.88 16.59 -7.68
CA TYR A 157 3.42 16.81 -7.77
C TYR A 157 2.93 17.97 -6.90
N ASP A 158 2.46 19.04 -7.54
CA ASP A 158 2.15 20.32 -6.88
C ASP A 158 1.13 20.20 -5.73
N ASP A 159 0.17 19.29 -5.86
CA ASP A 159 -0.84 19.05 -4.83
C ASP A 159 -0.34 18.19 -3.65
N LEU A 160 0.78 17.47 -3.80
CA LEU A 160 1.27 16.50 -2.83
C LEU A 160 2.65 16.80 -2.27
N LYS A 161 3.49 17.55 -3.03
CA LYS A 161 4.90 17.76 -2.66
C LYS A 161 5.05 18.53 -1.35
N LEU A 162 6.02 18.08 -0.58
CA LEU A 162 6.54 18.74 0.60
C LEU A 162 7.82 19.51 0.25
N ASP A 163 8.08 20.60 0.93
CA ASP A 163 9.42 21.20 0.96
C ASP A 163 10.37 20.39 1.87
N ASP A 164 11.66 20.71 1.81
CA ASP A 164 12.67 19.96 2.56
C ASP A 164 12.47 20.06 4.08
N ARG A 165 11.99 21.19 4.59
CA ARG A 165 11.70 21.35 6.02
C ARG A 165 10.54 20.46 6.44
N GLN A 166 9.45 20.47 5.69
CA GLN A 166 8.27 19.64 5.92
C GLN A 166 8.62 18.15 5.86
N LEU A 167 9.47 17.76 4.89
CA LEU A 167 9.96 16.41 4.76
C LEU A 167 10.76 15.98 6.00
N LEU A 168 11.69 16.82 6.47
CA LEU A 168 12.48 16.57 7.68
C LEU A 168 11.61 16.46 8.94
N ASP A 169 10.58 17.29 9.07
CA ASP A 169 9.66 17.25 10.21
C ASP A 169 8.90 15.90 10.26
N VAL A 170 8.42 15.40 9.10
CA VAL A 170 7.77 14.09 9.00
C VAL A 170 8.75 12.95 9.28
N LEU A 171 9.96 12.99 8.72
CA LEU A 171 11.00 11.98 8.94
C LEU A 171 11.44 11.92 10.41
N ALA A 172 11.64 13.08 11.05
CA ALA A 172 11.99 13.16 12.47
C ALA A 172 10.89 12.59 13.38
N LEU A 173 9.62 12.87 13.03
CA LEU A 173 8.47 12.29 13.71
C LEU A 173 8.46 10.76 13.54
N ALA A 174 8.55 10.28 12.30
CA ALA A 174 8.51 8.86 11.99
C ALA A 174 9.59 8.09 12.77
N ARG A 175 10.82 8.63 12.81
CA ARG A 175 11.92 8.07 13.60
C ARG A 175 11.58 8.01 15.10
N ARG A 176 11.02 9.08 15.66
CA ARG A 176 10.67 9.17 17.09
C ARG A 176 9.58 8.18 17.48
N GLU A 177 8.57 8.03 16.62
CA GLU A 177 7.39 7.20 16.90
C GLU A 177 7.53 5.75 16.37
N GLY A 178 8.64 5.41 15.69
CA GLY A 178 8.86 4.07 15.13
C GLY A 178 8.03 3.75 13.89
N ALA A 179 7.68 4.77 13.10
CA ALA A 179 6.92 4.62 11.86
C ALA A 179 7.85 4.58 10.63
N MET A 180 7.37 3.99 9.55
CA MET A 180 8.06 3.92 8.27
C MET A 180 7.62 5.06 7.36
N THR A 181 8.57 5.71 6.70
CA THR A 181 8.29 6.72 5.67
C THR A 181 8.72 6.23 4.29
N MET A 182 7.78 6.26 3.35
CA MET A 182 8.04 6.05 1.92
C MET A 182 8.14 7.41 1.24
N VAL A 183 9.12 7.60 0.37
CA VAL A 183 9.33 8.86 -0.34
C VAL A 183 9.19 8.64 -1.84
N HIS A 184 8.36 9.44 -2.51
CA HIS A 184 8.42 9.59 -3.97
C HIS A 184 9.45 10.67 -4.28
N ALA A 185 10.65 10.25 -4.67
CA ALA A 185 11.81 11.09 -4.76
C ALA A 185 12.14 11.46 -6.22
N GLU A 186 11.58 12.56 -6.70
CA GLU A 186 11.92 13.20 -7.97
C GLU A 186 12.05 14.72 -7.77
N ASN A 187 13.00 15.36 -8.45
CA ASN A 187 13.21 16.81 -8.38
C ASN A 187 12.12 17.54 -9.17
N SER A 188 11.16 18.14 -8.45
CA SER A 188 9.98 18.80 -9.02
C SER A 188 10.35 19.95 -9.99
N ASP A 189 11.30 20.79 -9.60
CA ASP A 189 11.68 21.98 -10.39
C ASP A 189 12.37 21.58 -11.70
N CYS A 190 13.22 20.56 -11.67
CA CYS A 190 13.84 20.01 -12.88
C CYS A 190 12.79 19.41 -13.83
N ILE A 191 11.82 18.68 -13.30
CA ILE A 191 10.72 18.11 -14.11
C ILE A 191 9.90 19.21 -14.75
N ALA A 192 9.47 20.20 -13.99
CA ALA A 192 8.70 21.34 -14.49
C ALA A 192 9.47 22.07 -15.61
N TRP A 193 10.73 22.42 -15.36
CA TRP A 193 11.59 23.10 -16.32
C TRP A 193 11.77 22.33 -17.63
N ILE A 194 11.98 21.00 -17.57
CA ILE A 194 12.11 20.17 -18.78
C ILE A 194 10.77 20.05 -19.49
N THR A 195 9.67 19.86 -18.73
CA THR A 195 8.31 19.73 -19.28
C THR A 195 7.91 20.97 -20.08
N ASP A 196 8.16 22.17 -19.54
CA ASP A 196 7.87 23.44 -20.21
C ASP A 196 8.63 23.57 -21.55
N ARG A 197 9.90 23.14 -21.57
CA ARG A 197 10.71 23.17 -22.80
C ARG A 197 10.28 22.16 -23.84
N LEU A 198 9.79 21.01 -23.40
CA LEU A 198 9.20 20.01 -24.31
C LEU A 198 7.91 20.55 -24.90
N ALA A 199 7.03 21.10 -24.07
CA ALA A 199 5.77 21.72 -24.50
C ALA A 199 5.98 22.87 -25.48
N ALA A 200 6.91 23.77 -25.20
CA ALA A 200 7.26 24.88 -26.08
C ALA A 200 7.76 24.43 -27.48
N LYS A 201 8.26 23.18 -27.60
CA LYS A 201 8.69 22.56 -28.84
C LYS A 201 7.61 21.66 -29.49
N GLY A 202 6.36 21.72 -29.00
CA GLY A 202 5.26 20.86 -29.45
C GLY A 202 5.42 19.37 -29.10
N ARG A 203 6.32 19.02 -28.18
CA ARG A 203 6.59 17.64 -27.77
C ARG A 203 5.68 17.24 -26.62
N THR A 204 4.36 17.07 -26.89
CA THR A 204 3.32 16.81 -25.90
C THR A 204 2.81 15.35 -25.88
N ALA A 205 3.25 14.53 -26.84
CA ALA A 205 2.83 13.12 -26.90
C ALA A 205 3.33 12.33 -25.66
N PRO A 206 2.59 11.30 -25.20
CA PRO A 206 2.92 10.49 -24.01
C PRO A 206 4.35 9.94 -23.98
N ARG A 207 4.94 9.63 -25.15
CA ARG A 207 6.34 9.17 -25.26
C ARG A 207 7.38 10.14 -24.69
N PHE A 208 7.04 11.43 -24.54
CA PHE A 208 7.93 12.44 -23.96
C PHE A 208 7.86 12.51 -22.45
N HIS A 209 6.95 11.77 -21.80
CA HIS A 209 6.85 11.69 -20.36
C HIS A 209 8.20 11.23 -19.74
N ALA A 210 8.76 10.14 -20.22
CA ALA A 210 10.07 9.65 -19.76
C ALA A 210 11.21 10.66 -20.03
N THR A 211 11.10 11.46 -21.10
CA THR A 211 12.10 12.49 -21.42
C THR A 211 12.07 13.64 -20.39
N SER A 212 10.93 13.94 -19.79
CA SER A 212 10.82 14.97 -18.75
C SER A 212 11.36 14.51 -17.40
N ARG A 213 11.62 13.22 -17.23
CA ARG A 213 12.12 12.59 -16.00
C ARG A 213 13.40 11.79 -16.24
N PRO A 214 14.51 12.45 -16.65
CA PRO A 214 15.78 11.76 -16.83
C PRO A 214 16.32 11.27 -15.47
N MET A 215 17.09 10.20 -15.49
CA MET A 215 17.66 9.55 -14.30
C MET A 215 18.31 10.51 -13.26
N PRO A 216 19.01 11.60 -13.64
CA PRO A 216 19.55 12.54 -12.65
C PRO A 216 18.52 13.20 -11.76
N VAL A 217 17.27 13.36 -12.23
CA VAL A 217 16.17 13.98 -11.49
C VAL A 217 15.76 13.12 -10.29
N GLU A 218 15.65 11.81 -10.49
CA GLU A 218 15.36 10.85 -9.41
C GLU A 218 16.58 10.65 -8.51
N ARG A 219 17.76 10.49 -9.11
CA ARG A 219 18.99 10.27 -8.34
C ARG A 219 19.31 11.42 -7.38
N GLU A 220 19.16 12.68 -7.81
CA GLU A 220 19.35 13.86 -6.96
C GLU A 220 18.37 13.84 -5.79
N ALA A 221 17.08 13.68 -6.09
CA ALA A 221 16.04 13.67 -5.06
C ALA A 221 16.18 12.51 -4.07
N THR A 222 16.53 11.31 -4.55
CA THR A 222 16.79 10.16 -3.68
C THR A 222 18.00 10.39 -2.78
N HIS A 223 19.06 11.07 -3.28
CA HIS A 223 20.22 11.40 -2.46
C HIS A 223 19.90 12.45 -1.39
N ARG A 224 18.97 13.35 -1.69
CA ARG A 224 18.55 14.42 -0.77
C ARG A 224 17.55 13.92 0.29
N ALA A 225 16.71 12.93 -0.01
CA ALA A 225 15.80 12.28 0.92
C ALA A 225 16.52 11.38 1.94
#